data_1df6482dfc5f62fc7b16fd4305c8840d
#
_entry.id   1df6482dfc5f62fc7b16fd4305c8840d
#
_cell.length_a   1.000
_cell.length_b   1.000
_cell.length_c   1.000
_cell.angle_alpha   90.00
_cell.angle_beta   90.00
_cell.angle_gamma   90.00
#
_symmetry.space_group_name_H-M   'P 1'
#
loop_
_entity.id
_entity.type
_entity.pdbx_description
1 polymer ?
#
loop_
_entity_poly.entity_id
_entity_poly.type
_entity_poly.pdbx_seq_one_letter_code
_entity_poly.pdbx_strand_id
1 'polypeptide(L)'
;YLQYLKQIDKISDHVERELRKSMKNQELIQLLDIEKSLVYFSSSLKADEVTLEKIMRGRYIKLYDEDQDLLEDVLIEIKQAIEMSNIYLNILSGTMDAFASVISNNLNIVMKVLASITLIISIPTVISGLYGMNVQNLPLAQFWWFPVLLSLGLMGIAGFILKKTKML
;
A
#
# COMPACT_ATOMS: atom_id res chain seq x y z
N TYR A 1 -15.45 14.36 -21.80
CA TYR A 1 -14.66 14.31 -20.56
C TYR A 1 -15.27 13.36 -19.54
N LEU A 2 -16.52 13.51 -19.12
CA LEU A 2 -17.19 12.66 -18.11
C LEU A 2 -17.17 11.17 -18.44
N GLN A 3 -17.29 10.78 -19.71
CA GLN A 3 -17.18 9.39 -20.14
C GLN A 3 -15.77 8.82 -19.88
N TYR A 4 -14.72 9.58 -20.13
CA TYR A 4 -13.33 9.16 -19.87
C TYR A 4 -13.06 9.06 -18.37
N LEU A 5 -13.57 9.98 -17.56
CA LEU A 5 -13.47 9.90 -16.10
C LEU A 5 -14.12 8.62 -15.56
N LYS A 6 -15.31 8.24 -16.06
CA LYS A 6 -15.97 6.98 -15.72
C LYS A 6 -15.19 5.74 -16.18
N GLN A 7 -14.44 5.82 -17.29
CA GLN A 7 -13.55 4.74 -17.72
C GLN A 7 -12.34 4.62 -16.81
N ILE A 8 -11.72 5.74 -16.43
CA ILE A 8 -10.59 5.78 -15.50
C ILE A 8 -11.00 5.19 -14.15
N ASP A 9 -12.16 5.56 -13.63
CA ASP A 9 -12.73 5.02 -12.40
C ASP A 9 -12.87 3.49 -12.44
N LYS A 10 -13.47 2.94 -13.51
CA LYS A 10 -13.58 1.49 -13.70
C LYS A 10 -12.23 0.78 -13.79
N ILE A 11 -11.25 1.39 -14.46
CA ILE A 11 -9.89 0.83 -14.56
C ILE A 11 -9.23 0.86 -13.17
N SER A 12 -9.37 1.96 -12.44
CA SER A 12 -8.86 2.10 -11.07
C SER A 12 -9.43 1.01 -10.15
N ASP A 13 -10.75 0.82 -10.17
CA ASP A 13 -11.43 -0.23 -9.41
C ASP A 13 -10.95 -1.65 -9.78
N HIS A 14 -10.67 -1.88 -11.06
CA HIS A 14 -10.16 -3.17 -11.51
C HIS A 14 -8.74 -3.42 -10.98
N VAL A 15 -7.86 -2.44 -11.12
CA VAL A 15 -6.47 -2.53 -10.65
C VAL A 15 -6.43 -2.66 -9.12
N GLU A 16 -7.28 -1.93 -8.40
CA GLU A 16 -7.40 -2.06 -6.94
C GLU A 16 -7.80 -3.49 -6.52
N ARG A 17 -8.79 -4.09 -7.20
CA ARG A 17 -9.19 -5.48 -6.93
C ARG A 17 -8.08 -6.48 -7.18
N GLU A 18 -7.31 -6.31 -8.27
CA GLU A 18 -6.16 -7.17 -8.55
C GLU A 18 -5.04 -6.95 -7.51
N LEU A 19 -4.78 -5.71 -7.11
CA LEU A 19 -3.82 -5.40 -6.06
C LEU A 19 -4.18 -6.06 -4.72
N ARG A 20 -5.47 -6.06 -4.35
CA ARG A 20 -5.96 -6.77 -3.13
C ARG A 20 -5.69 -8.27 -3.16
N LYS A 21 -5.65 -8.89 -4.35
CA LYS A 21 -5.39 -10.32 -4.51
C LYS A 21 -3.92 -10.66 -4.58
N SER A 22 -3.14 -9.88 -5.33
CA SER A 22 -1.77 -10.22 -5.70
C SER A 22 -0.72 -9.54 -4.82
N MET A 23 -1.02 -8.36 -4.26
CA MET A 23 -0.08 -7.49 -3.52
C MET A 23 1.24 -7.24 -4.28
N LYS A 24 1.19 -7.21 -5.62
CA LYS A 24 2.38 -7.00 -6.46
C LYS A 24 2.64 -5.53 -6.70
N ASN A 25 3.91 -5.17 -6.87
CA ASN A 25 4.30 -3.79 -7.18
C ASN A 25 3.82 -3.32 -8.56
N GLN A 26 3.50 -4.23 -9.46
CA GLN A 26 3.06 -3.89 -10.82
C GLN A 26 1.71 -3.17 -10.80
N GLU A 27 0.77 -3.61 -9.98
CA GLU A 27 -0.53 -2.99 -9.82
C GLU A 27 -0.43 -1.61 -9.15
N LEU A 28 0.52 -1.43 -8.21
CA LEU A 28 0.81 -0.12 -7.63
C LEU A 28 1.34 0.86 -8.68
N ILE A 29 2.20 0.40 -9.59
CA ILE A 29 2.70 1.24 -10.70
C ILE A 29 1.56 1.64 -11.63
N GLN A 30 0.62 0.73 -11.92
CA GLN A 30 -0.56 1.06 -12.72
C GLN A 30 -1.45 2.12 -12.05
N LEU A 31 -1.64 2.06 -10.72
CA LEU A 31 -2.37 3.09 -9.99
C LEU A 31 -1.66 4.45 -10.06
N LEU A 32 -0.33 4.48 -9.98
CA LEU A 32 0.46 5.72 -10.18
C LEU A 32 0.30 6.30 -11.59
N ASP A 33 0.22 5.46 -12.62
CA ASP A 33 0.01 5.93 -13.99
C ASP A 33 -1.41 6.47 -14.20
N ILE A 34 -2.41 5.90 -13.52
CA ILE A 34 -3.78 6.42 -13.46
C ILE A 34 -3.79 7.77 -12.74
N GLU A 35 -3.09 7.91 -11.61
CA GLU A 35 -2.97 9.17 -10.87
C GLU A 35 -2.39 10.27 -11.75
N LYS A 36 -1.28 10.01 -12.44
CA LYS A 36 -0.69 10.96 -13.40
C LYS A 36 -1.68 11.36 -14.49
N SER A 37 -2.42 10.39 -15.03
CA SER A 37 -3.42 10.64 -16.06
C SER A 37 -4.52 11.57 -15.57
N LEU A 38 -5.00 11.37 -14.33
CA LEU A 38 -6.00 12.24 -13.69
C LEU A 38 -5.46 13.65 -13.44
N VAL A 39 -4.19 13.79 -13.04
CA VAL A 39 -3.54 15.11 -12.86
C VAL A 39 -3.50 15.87 -14.17
N TYR A 40 -3.06 15.24 -15.27
CA TYR A 40 -3.06 15.87 -16.60
C TYR A 40 -4.46 16.22 -17.06
N PHE A 41 -5.43 15.34 -16.80
CA PHE A 41 -6.81 15.53 -17.15
C PHE A 41 -7.42 16.74 -16.41
N SER A 42 -7.23 16.81 -15.10
CA SER A 42 -7.68 17.94 -14.26
C SER A 42 -7.02 19.26 -14.70
N SER A 43 -5.71 19.23 -15.00
CA SER A 43 -4.98 20.41 -15.46
C SER A 43 -5.50 20.91 -16.81
N SER A 44 -5.77 20.02 -17.76
CA SER A 44 -6.33 20.36 -19.07
C SER A 44 -7.73 20.96 -18.94
N LEU A 45 -8.59 20.35 -18.11
CA LEU A 45 -9.94 20.86 -17.85
C LEU A 45 -9.93 22.29 -17.24
N LYS A 46 -8.99 22.55 -16.30
CA LYS A 46 -8.83 23.91 -15.74
C LYS A 46 -8.37 24.92 -16.78
N ALA A 47 -7.51 24.52 -17.71
CA ALA A 47 -7.12 25.40 -18.82
C ALA A 47 -8.28 25.69 -19.77
N ASP A 48 -9.11 24.66 -20.05
CA ASP A 48 -10.33 24.80 -20.86
C ASP A 48 -11.34 25.72 -20.16
N GLU A 49 -11.58 25.54 -18.85
CA GLU A 49 -12.45 26.42 -18.04
C GLU A 49 -12.05 27.89 -18.18
N VAL A 50 -10.76 28.19 -17.94
CA VAL A 50 -10.24 29.55 -18.05
C VAL A 50 -10.43 30.13 -19.46
N THR A 51 -10.27 29.30 -20.49
CA THR A 51 -10.42 29.69 -21.89
C THR A 51 -11.87 30.02 -22.20
N LEU A 52 -12.80 29.15 -21.79
CA LEU A 52 -14.24 29.35 -22.00
C LEU A 52 -14.79 30.53 -21.20
N GLU A 53 -14.31 30.74 -19.98
CA GLU A 53 -14.66 31.94 -19.20
C GLU A 53 -14.21 33.26 -19.90
N LYS A 54 -13.01 33.24 -20.55
CA LYS A 54 -12.56 34.38 -21.33
C LYS A 54 -13.45 34.63 -22.55
N ILE A 55 -13.92 33.59 -23.23
CA ILE A 55 -14.86 33.67 -24.34
C ILE A 55 -16.20 34.24 -23.86
N MET A 56 -16.71 33.74 -22.72
CA MET A 56 -17.99 34.20 -22.14
C MET A 56 -18.00 35.70 -21.79
N ARG A 57 -16.84 36.25 -21.41
CA ARG A 57 -16.70 37.68 -21.14
C ARG A 57 -16.88 38.57 -22.40
N GLY A 58 -17.09 38.00 -23.58
CA GLY A 58 -17.42 38.70 -24.83
C GLY A 58 -16.35 39.62 -25.40
N ARG A 59 -15.11 39.58 -24.88
CA ARG A 59 -14.04 40.51 -25.32
C ARG A 59 -13.43 40.12 -26.67
N TYR A 60 -13.48 38.84 -27.02
CA TYR A 60 -12.80 38.28 -28.19
C TYR A 60 -13.79 37.80 -29.27
N ILE A 61 -14.96 37.35 -28.87
CA ILE A 61 -16.00 36.81 -29.74
C ILE A 61 -17.33 37.44 -29.31
N LYS A 62 -18.12 37.91 -30.28
CA LYS A 62 -19.49 38.39 -30.02
C LYS A 62 -20.38 37.16 -29.90
N LEU A 63 -20.96 36.97 -28.74
CA LEU A 63 -21.89 35.88 -28.45
C LEU A 63 -23.33 36.38 -28.63
N TYR A 64 -24.20 35.53 -29.13
CA TYR A 64 -25.67 35.72 -29.10
C TYR A 64 -26.20 35.09 -27.80
N ASP A 65 -27.42 35.39 -27.44
CA ASP A 65 -28.02 34.94 -26.17
C ASP A 65 -28.03 33.39 -26.07
N GLU A 66 -28.39 32.70 -27.16
CA GLU A 66 -28.35 31.23 -27.25
C GLU A 66 -26.95 30.64 -27.08
N ASP A 67 -25.91 31.32 -27.56
CA ASP A 67 -24.51 30.91 -27.40
C ASP A 67 -24.04 31.09 -25.96
N GLN A 68 -24.55 32.11 -25.25
CA GLN A 68 -24.22 32.32 -23.83
C GLN A 68 -24.79 31.22 -22.96
N ASP A 69 -26.05 30.82 -23.16
CA ASP A 69 -26.70 29.75 -22.42
C ASP A 69 -25.95 28.42 -22.64
N LEU A 70 -25.61 28.10 -23.90
CA LEU A 70 -24.86 26.88 -24.23
C LEU A 70 -23.46 26.90 -23.59
N LEU A 71 -22.78 28.01 -23.57
CA LEU A 71 -21.45 28.17 -23.00
C LEU A 71 -21.48 28.03 -21.47
N GLU A 72 -22.55 28.53 -20.81
CA GLU A 72 -22.78 28.37 -19.38
C GLU A 72 -22.97 26.89 -19.02
N ASP A 73 -23.79 26.16 -19.79
CA ASP A 73 -23.99 24.72 -19.62
C ASP A 73 -22.66 23.94 -19.74
N VAL A 74 -21.85 24.28 -20.76
CA VAL A 74 -20.53 23.65 -20.96
C VAL A 74 -19.59 23.95 -19.79
N LEU A 75 -19.60 25.15 -19.24
CA LEU A 75 -18.81 25.53 -18.08
C LEU A 75 -19.22 24.77 -16.83
N ILE A 76 -20.52 24.55 -16.62
CA ILE A 76 -21.03 23.74 -15.52
C ILE A 76 -20.51 22.29 -15.65
N GLU A 77 -20.59 21.69 -16.83
CA GLU A 77 -20.08 20.34 -17.11
C GLU A 77 -18.56 20.23 -16.89
N ILE A 78 -17.79 21.24 -17.29
CA ILE A 78 -16.34 21.27 -17.05
C ILE A 78 -16.02 21.37 -15.56
N LYS A 79 -16.69 22.22 -14.81
CA LYS A 79 -16.52 22.35 -13.36
C LYS A 79 -16.84 21.02 -12.65
N GLN A 80 -17.91 20.36 -13.06
CA GLN A 80 -18.25 19.04 -12.55
C GLN A 80 -17.16 18.02 -12.87
N ALA A 81 -16.61 18.03 -14.09
CA ALA A 81 -15.54 17.11 -14.49
C ALA A 81 -14.24 17.35 -13.69
N ILE A 82 -13.90 18.62 -13.40
CA ILE A 82 -12.75 18.99 -12.56
C ILE A 82 -12.95 18.45 -11.14
N GLU A 83 -14.14 18.66 -10.57
CA GLU A 83 -14.45 18.18 -9.21
C GLU A 83 -14.39 16.67 -9.13
N MET A 84 -15.00 15.96 -10.08
CA MET A 84 -14.91 14.49 -10.15
C MET A 84 -13.47 14.00 -10.29
N SER A 85 -12.65 14.66 -11.12
CA SER A 85 -11.23 14.32 -11.26
C SER A 85 -10.47 14.48 -9.95
N ASN A 86 -10.74 15.54 -9.19
CA ASN A 86 -10.12 15.76 -7.88
C ASN A 86 -10.60 14.72 -6.84
N ILE A 87 -11.87 14.34 -6.87
CA ILE A 87 -12.40 13.27 -6.00
C ILE A 87 -11.69 11.96 -6.30
N TYR A 88 -11.57 11.56 -7.57
CA TYR A 88 -10.88 10.33 -7.95
C TYR A 88 -9.40 10.34 -7.58
N LEU A 89 -8.72 11.49 -7.72
CA LEU A 89 -7.35 11.66 -7.25
C LEU A 89 -7.21 11.42 -5.75
N ASN A 90 -8.10 12.00 -4.95
CA ASN A 90 -8.08 11.83 -3.49
C ASN A 90 -8.36 10.38 -3.07
N ILE A 91 -9.33 9.73 -3.72
CA ILE A 91 -9.64 8.32 -3.48
C ILE A 91 -8.42 7.44 -3.81
N LEU A 92 -7.81 7.67 -4.98
CA LEU A 92 -6.69 6.88 -5.46
C LEU A 92 -5.46 7.04 -4.56
N SER A 93 -5.14 8.29 -4.17
CA SER A 93 -4.05 8.58 -3.24
C SER A 93 -4.29 7.91 -1.88
N GLY A 94 -5.50 8.04 -1.32
CA GLY A 94 -5.87 7.37 -0.07
C GLY A 94 -5.80 5.83 -0.17
N THR A 95 -6.17 5.28 -1.31
CA THR A 95 -6.06 3.84 -1.59
C THR A 95 -4.60 3.40 -1.62
N MET A 96 -3.72 4.13 -2.30
CA MET A 96 -2.28 3.82 -2.33
C MET A 96 -1.63 3.89 -0.96
N ASP A 97 -1.97 4.91 -0.15
CA ASP A 97 -1.48 5.04 1.22
C ASP A 97 -1.94 3.87 2.12
N ALA A 98 -3.20 3.46 1.97
CA ALA A 98 -3.73 2.30 2.67
C ALA A 98 -2.97 1.02 2.29
N PHE A 99 -2.70 0.80 1.01
CA PHE A 99 -1.92 -0.37 0.56
C PHE A 99 -0.47 -0.32 1.03
N ALA A 100 0.18 0.83 0.99
CA ALA A 100 1.53 1.00 1.55
C ALA A 100 1.57 0.62 3.04
N SER A 101 0.56 1.02 3.81
CA SER A 101 0.40 0.66 5.21
C SER A 101 0.19 -0.85 5.40
N VAL A 102 -0.65 -1.48 4.58
CA VAL A 102 -0.89 -2.95 4.63
C VAL A 102 0.38 -3.72 4.30
N ILE A 103 1.12 -3.31 3.25
CA ILE A 103 2.39 -3.94 2.86
C ILE A 103 3.41 -3.82 4.00
N SER A 104 3.55 -2.64 4.61
CA SER A 104 4.43 -2.41 5.76
C SER A 104 4.04 -3.29 6.95
N ASN A 105 2.76 -3.41 7.25
CA ASN A 105 2.28 -4.28 8.32
C ASN A 105 2.57 -5.76 8.04
N ASN A 106 2.35 -6.22 6.80
CA ASN A 106 2.66 -7.59 6.39
C ASN A 106 4.17 -7.88 6.51
N LEU A 107 5.02 -6.94 6.11
CA LEU A 107 6.46 -7.04 6.29
C LEU A 107 6.83 -7.18 7.77
N ASN A 108 6.24 -6.36 8.65
CA ASN A 108 6.45 -6.46 10.10
C ASN A 108 6.04 -7.83 10.66
N ILE A 109 4.94 -8.41 10.19
CA ILE A 109 4.50 -9.75 10.57
C ILE A 109 5.54 -10.78 10.15
N VAL A 110 5.99 -10.75 8.89
CA VAL A 110 7.02 -11.67 8.38
C VAL A 110 8.32 -11.55 9.18
N MET A 111 8.75 -10.31 9.47
CA MET A 111 9.95 -10.06 10.27
C MET A 111 9.82 -10.59 11.70
N LYS A 112 8.65 -10.43 12.36
CA LYS A 112 8.38 -11.02 13.68
C LYS A 112 8.48 -12.54 13.67
N VAL A 113 7.85 -13.17 12.68
CA VAL A 113 7.88 -14.64 12.54
C VAL A 113 9.32 -15.12 12.30
N LEU A 114 10.06 -14.47 11.41
CA LEU A 114 11.45 -14.80 11.12
C LEU A 114 12.34 -14.67 12.36
N ALA A 115 12.21 -13.55 13.08
CA ALA A 115 12.94 -13.32 14.33
C ALA A 115 12.60 -14.38 15.40
N SER A 116 11.32 -14.74 15.51
CA SER A 116 10.85 -15.77 16.44
C SER A 116 11.44 -17.14 16.12
N ILE A 117 11.44 -17.54 14.85
CA ILE A 117 12.03 -18.79 14.38
C ILE A 117 13.54 -18.80 14.66
N THR A 118 14.23 -17.70 14.33
CA THR A 118 15.67 -17.57 14.56
C THR A 118 16.01 -17.67 16.05
N LEU A 119 15.24 -17.02 16.92
CA LEU A 119 15.39 -17.15 18.37
C LEU A 119 15.24 -18.58 18.86
N ILE A 120 14.21 -19.29 18.40
CA ILE A 120 13.98 -20.70 18.79
C ILE A 120 15.14 -21.59 18.33
N ILE A 121 15.62 -21.43 17.10
CA ILE A 121 16.71 -22.25 16.54
C ILE A 121 18.06 -21.92 17.19
N SER A 122 18.26 -20.68 17.65
CA SER A 122 19.52 -20.31 18.33
C SER A 122 19.72 -21.01 19.67
N ILE A 123 18.66 -21.43 20.37
CA ILE A 123 18.74 -22.08 21.69
C ILE A 123 19.54 -23.38 21.63
N PRO A 124 19.23 -24.37 20.78
CA PRO A 124 20.06 -25.57 20.64
C PRO A 124 21.49 -25.27 20.26
N THR A 125 21.69 -24.27 19.38
CA THR A 125 23.04 -23.91 18.92
C THR A 125 23.91 -23.40 20.05
N VAL A 126 23.36 -22.52 20.92
CA VAL A 126 24.06 -21.99 22.10
C VAL A 126 24.38 -23.12 23.08
N ILE A 127 23.39 -23.98 23.37
CA ILE A 127 23.59 -25.11 24.30
C ILE A 127 24.63 -26.11 23.78
N SER A 128 24.53 -26.49 22.50
CA SER A 128 25.49 -27.38 21.88
C SER A 128 26.89 -26.75 21.83
N GLY A 129 27.00 -25.45 21.60
CA GLY A 129 28.26 -24.74 21.65
C GLY A 129 28.91 -24.76 23.04
N LEU A 130 28.12 -24.54 24.09
CA LEU A 130 28.61 -24.59 25.48
C LEU A 130 29.07 -26.01 25.88
N TYR A 131 28.27 -27.02 25.55
CA TYR A 131 28.63 -28.44 25.86
C TYR A 131 29.68 -29.00 24.92
N GLY A 132 29.94 -28.38 23.78
CA GLY A 132 31.02 -28.74 22.87
C GLY A 132 32.39 -28.13 23.23
N MET A 133 32.41 -27.23 24.21
CA MET A 133 33.69 -26.64 24.68
C MET A 133 34.48 -27.62 25.54
N ASN A 134 35.83 -27.55 25.45
CA ASN A 134 36.73 -28.34 26.28
C ASN A 134 36.87 -27.75 27.71
N VAL A 135 35.74 -27.50 28.37
CA VAL A 135 35.69 -26.95 29.73
C VAL A 135 35.45 -28.07 30.72
N GLN A 136 36.30 -28.18 31.76
CA GLN A 136 36.13 -29.14 32.85
C GLN A 136 34.98 -28.69 33.78
N ASN A 137 34.19 -29.65 34.29
CA ASN A 137 33.12 -29.47 35.27
C ASN A 137 31.83 -28.82 34.73
N LEU A 138 31.45 -29.02 33.47
CA LEU A 138 30.10 -28.67 33.04
C LEU A 138 29.08 -29.58 33.75
N PRO A 139 27.92 -29.03 34.23
CA PRO A 139 26.90 -29.79 34.91
C PRO A 139 26.37 -30.92 34.03
N LEU A 140 26.34 -32.17 34.53
CA LEU A 140 25.79 -33.32 33.84
C LEU A 140 26.39 -33.60 32.43
N ALA A 141 27.60 -33.13 32.16
CA ALA A 141 28.28 -33.29 30.85
C ALA A 141 28.55 -34.78 30.49
N GLN A 142 28.57 -35.64 31.50
CA GLN A 142 28.72 -37.11 31.31
C GLN A 142 27.50 -37.77 30.63
N PHE A 143 26.33 -37.07 30.61
CA PHE A 143 25.12 -37.61 30.00
C PHE A 143 24.86 -36.89 28.68
N TRP A 144 25.08 -37.54 27.55
CA TRP A 144 24.92 -36.96 26.21
C TRP A 144 23.49 -36.50 25.92
N TRP A 145 22.47 -37.07 26.53
CA TRP A 145 21.06 -36.70 26.35
C TRP A 145 20.67 -35.43 27.10
N PHE A 146 21.43 -35.01 28.12
CA PHE A 146 21.09 -33.86 28.96
C PHE A 146 21.04 -32.52 28.16
N PRO A 147 22.05 -32.14 27.32
CA PRO A 147 21.99 -30.96 26.50
C PRO A 147 20.80 -30.95 25.53
N VAL A 148 20.41 -32.12 25.02
CA VAL A 148 19.29 -32.29 24.10
C VAL A 148 17.96 -31.99 24.82
N LEU A 149 17.73 -32.59 25.99
CA LEU A 149 16.52 -32.36 26.78
C LEU A 149 16.44 -30.89 27.26
N LEU A 150 17.57 -30.31 27.67
CA LEU A 150 17.64 -28.92 28.11
C LEU A 150 17.28 -27.98 26.94
N SER A 151 17.81 -28.22 25.75
CA SER A 151 17.50 -27.41 24.56
C SER A 151 16.04 -27.54 24.18
N LEU A 152 15.45 -28.71 24.15
CA LEU A 152 14.02 -28.93 23.85
C LEU A 152 13.12 -28.26 24.89
N GLY A 153 13.46 -28.35 26.18
CA GLY A 153 12.71 -27.64 27.23
C GLY A 153 12.71 -26.12 27.08
N LEU A 154 13.89 -25.54 26.83
CA LEU A 154 14.03 -24.11 26.61
C LEU A 154 13.37 -23.65 25.30
N MET A 155 13.43 -24.43 24.21
CA MET A 155 12.68 -24.16 22.99
C MET A 155 11.17 -24.14 23.22
N GLY A 156 10.65 -25.10 24.01
CA GLY A 156 9.25 -25.17 24.39
C GLY A 156 8.80 -23.94 25.19
N ILE A 157 9.61 -23.51 26.17
CA ILE A 157 9.34 -22.30 26.98
C ILE A 157 9.38 -21.04 26.08
N ALA A 158 10.42 -20.90 25.24
CA ALA A 158 10.54 -19.79 24.32
C ALA A 158 9.38 -19.72 23.34
N GLY A 159 9.00 -20.84 22.73
CA GLY A 159 7.85 -20.93 21.83
C GLY A 159 6.54 -20.55 22.52
N PHE A 160 6.34 -21.00 23.76
CA PHE A 160 5.16 -20.61 24.56
C PHE A 160 5.12 -19.11 24.86
N ILE A 161 6.25 -18.50 25.23
CA ILE A 161 6.36 -17.06 25.48
C ILE A 161 6.09 -16.26 24.19
N LEU A 162 6.71 -16.64 23.07
CA LEU A 162 6.55 -15.98 21.77
C LEU A 162 5.09 -16.05 21.28
N LYS A 163 4.43 -17.18 21.46
CA LYS A 163 3.00 -17.33 21.17
C LYS A 163 2.13 -16.44 22.07
N LYS A 164 2.44 -16.34 23.35
CA LYS A 164 1.71 -15.49 24.30
C LYS A 164 1.88 -14.00 23.97
N THR A 165 3.04 -13.59 23.48
CA THR A 165 3.34 -12.21 23.08
C THR A 165 2.86 -11.85 21.66
N LYS A 166 2.16 -12.76 20.97
CA LYS A 166 1.69 -12.60 19.58
C LYS A 166 2.83 -12.27 18.59
N MET A 167 3.98 -12.84 18.83
CA MET A 167 5.12 -12.77 17.91
C MET A 167 5.18 -13.96 16.94
N LEU A 168 4.46 -15.02 17.29
CA LEU A 168 4.23 -16.23 16.49
C LEU A 168 2.76 -16.40 16.19
#